data_7a4fcb2e9a19e47cd6a22dac37e615a9
#
_entry.id   7a4fcb2e9a19e47cd6a22dac37e615a9
#
_cell.length_a   1.000
_cell.length_b   1.000
_cell.length_c   1.000
_cell.angle_alpha   90.00
_cell.angle_beta   90.00
_cell.angle_gamma   90.00
#
_symmetry.space_group_name_H-M   'P 1'
#
loop_
_entity.id
_entity.type
_entity.pdbx_description
1 polymer ?
#
loop_
_entity_poly.entity_id
_entity_poly.type
_entity_poly.pdbx_seq_one_letter_code
_entity_poly.pdbx_strand_id
1 'polypeptide(L)'
;MPIRSTTAALLLAATAAAGLTAAAALPASASTSPAGYYKLLIRVATDAPVMCLQPADPAGGAGTAVVQQPCAAVQAQNWAPLSISGTSYRFLNQASGLCMDVAGGAASGTPADQWPCNSISNERWSWPHSFPDSFWPIRSQVAGSTSYCLDVPGASTQAGLGVQIYRCNNTAAQAWAIAGPVT
;
A
#
# COMPACT_ATOMS: atom_id res chain seq x y z
N MET A 1 -36.44 87.93 12.37
CA MET A 1 -36.19 86.79 13.33
C MET A 1 -36.36 85.49 12.54
N PRO A 2 -35.33 84.77 12.25
CA PRO A 2 -35.47 83.50 11.49
C PRO A 2 -35.62 82.35 12.45
N ILE A 3 -36.54 81.46 12.14
CA ILE A 3 -36.85 80.16 12.81
C ILE A 3 -35.83 79.17 12.36
N ARG A 4 -35.13 78.57 13.31
CA ARG A 4 -34.20 77.42 13.09
C ARG A 4 -34.99 76.12 13.07
N SER A 5 -34.95 75.41 11.95
CA SER A 5 -35.48 74.09 11.76
C SER A 5 -34.37 73.09 12.13
N THR A 6 -34.59 72.25 13.13
CA THR A 6 -33.69 71.14 13.52
C THR A 6 -34.18 69.86 12.85
N THR A 7 -33.42 69.39 11.87
CA THR A 7 -33.61 68.09 11.24
C THR A 7 -32.93 67.03 12.09
N ALA A 8 -33.73 66.11 12.64
CA ALA A 8 -33.21 64.93 13.35
C ALA A 8 -32.85 63.84 12.29
N ALA A 9 -31.59 63.45 12.29
CA ALA A 9 -31.11 62.34 11.46
C ALA A 9 -31.39 61.01 12.18
N LEU A 10 -32.21 60.16 11.56
CA LEU A 10 -32.38 58.77 12.02
C LEU A 10 -31.18 57.93 11.52
N LEU A 11 -30.38 57.40 12.45
CA LEU A 11 -29.36 56.41 12.15
C LEU A 11 -30.03 55.02 12.14
N LEU A 12 -30.13 54.41 10.97
CA LEU A 12 -30.46 53.01 10.81
C LEU A 12 -29.21 52.18 11.12
N ALA A 13 -29.21 51.44 12.21
CA ALA A 13 -28.20 50.42 12.50
C ALA A 13 -28.53 49.16 11.72
N ALA A 14 -27.71 48.86 10.69
CA ALA A 14 -27.79 47.58 9.96
C ALA A 14 -27.06 46.49 10.79
N THR A 15 -27.79 45.58 11.36
CA THR A 15 -27.24 44.38 12.01
C THR A 15 -26.89 43.36 10.91
N ALA A 16 -25.59 43.19 10.65
CA ALA A 16 -25.11 42.10 9.79
C ALA A 16 -25.15 40.79 10.57
N ALA A 17 -26.08 39.91 10.23
CA ALA A 17 -26.10 38.55 10.71
C ALA A 17 -25.00 37.74 9.99
N ALA A 18 -23.91 37.45 10.67
CA ALA A 18 -22.89 36.52 10.19
C ALA A 18 -23.45 35.09 10.23
N GLY A 19 -23.87 34.59 9.10
CA GLY A 19 -24.25 33.18 8.95
C GLY A 19 -23.00 32.29 9.05
N LEU A 20 -22.86 31.56 10.16
CA LEU A 20 -21.90 30.44 10.24
C LEU A 20 -22.44 29.32 9.33
N THR A 21 -21.87 29.17 8.16
CA THR A 21 -22.01 27.95 7.36
C THR A 21 -21.20 26.85 8.03
N ALA A 22 -21.86 25.96 8.76
CA ALA A 22 -21.22 24.73 9.22
C ALA A 22 -20.84 23.90 7.99
N ALA A 23 -19.55 23.79 7.70
CA ALA A 23 -19.05 22.84 6.71
C ALA A 23 -19.38 21.43 7.22
N ALA A 24 -20.31 20.76 6.55
CA ALA A 24 -20.59 19.36 6.81
C ALA A 24 -19.32 18.55 6.51
N ALA A 25 -18.69 18.00 7.54
CA ALA A 25 -17.60 17.06 7.39
C ALA A 25 -18.15 15.85 6.60
N LEU A 26 -17.56 15.58 5.44
CA LEU A 26 -17.85 14.36 4.69
C LEU A 26 -17.57 13.16 5.62
N PRO A 27 -18.45 12.14 5.64
CA PRO A 27 -18.18 10.95 6.42
C PRO A 27 -16.87 10.34 5.90
N ALA A 28 -15.88 10.19 6.79
CA ALA A 28 -14.69 9.43 6.51
C ALA A 28 -15.14 8.05 6.04
N SER A 29 -14.77 7.68 4.82
CA SER A 29 -15.03 6.33 4.31
C SER A 29 -14.46 5.36 5.32
N ALA A 30 -15.30 4.56 5.95
CA ALA A 30 -14.88 3.52 6.87
C ALA A 30 -13.97 2.58 6.09
N SER A 31 -12.66 2.68 6.33
CA SER A 31 -11.70 1.67 5.87
C SER A 31 -12.12 0.37 6.55
N THR A 32 -12.69 -0.56 5.77
CA THR A 32 -12.90 -1.92 6.27
C THR A 32 -11.53 -2.44 6.67
N SER A 33 -11.36 -2.69 7.97
CA SER A 33 -10.14 -3.31 8.49
C SER A 33 -9.86 -4.58 7.68
N PRO A 34 -8.62 -4.83 7.26
CA PRO A 34 -8.30 -6.02 6.49
C PRO A 34 -8.70 -7.27 7.29
N ALA A 35 -9.21 -8.29 6.61
CA ALA A 35 -9.69 -9.54 7.23
C ALA A 35 -8.60 -10.33 7.96
N GLY A 36 -7.34 -9.89 7.90
CA GLY A 36 -6.18 -10.46 8.58
C GLY A 36 -4.88 -9.98 7.96
N TYR A 37 -3.80 -10.16 8.71
CA TYR A 37 -2.44 -9.93 8.25
C TYR A 37 -1.75 -11.26 8.00
N TYR A 38 -0.86 -11.31 7.03
CA TYR A 38 -0.16 -12.50 6.58
C TYR A 38 1.31 -12.19 6.33
N LYS A 39 2.16 -13.21 6.35
CA LYS A 39 3.55 -13.08 5.88
C LYS A 39 3.64 -13.49 4.43
N LEU A 40 4.33 -12.71 3.64
CA LEU A 40 4.75 -13.07 2.28
C LEU A 40 6.11 -13.75 2.38
N LEU A 41 6.14 -15.04 2.08
CA LEU A 41 7.29 -15.92 2.27
C LEU A 41 7.92 -16.28 0.94
N ILE A 42 9.25 -16.38 0.92
CA ILE A 42 9.98 -16.98 -0.20
C ILE A 42 11.01 -17.99 0.30
N ARG A 43 11.19 -19.05 -0.48
CA ARG A 43 12.28 -20.01 -0.33
C ARG A 43 12.88 -20.27 -1.70
N VAL A 44 14.04 -19.69 -1.96
CA VAL A 44 14.70 -19.74 -3.27
C VAL A 44 15.36 -21.08 -3.59
N ALA A 45 15.57 -21.95 -2.58
CA ALA A 45 16.05 -23.33 -2.73
C ALA A 45 15.59 -24.18 -1.53
N THR A 46 15.60 -25.50 -1.67
CA THR A 46 15.12 -26.45 -0.64
C THR A 46 15.84 -26.25 0.71
N ASP A 47 17.15 -26.02 0.66
CA ASP A 47 17.99 -25.84 1.86
C ASP A 47 18.18 -24.37 2.26
N ALA A 48 17.57 -23.44 1.50
CA ALA A 48 17.64 -22.03 1.80
C ALA A 48 16.74 -21.66 2.99
N PRO A 49 17.14 -20.66 3.80
CA PRO A 49 16.24 -20.12 4.82
C PRO A 49 14.98 -19.55 4.18
N VAL A 50 13.87 -19.68 4.89
CA VAL A 50 12.63 -18.98 4.51
C VAL A 50 12.79 -17.51 4.86
N MET A 51 12.57 -16.65 3.87
CA MET A 51 12.63 -15.21 4.02
C MET A 51 11.22 -14.61 3.95
N CYS A 52 11.04 -13.49 4.64
CA CYS A 52 9.80 -12.72 4.68
C CYS A 52 10.01 -11.33 4.09
N LEU A 53 9.00 -10.79 3.43
CA LEU A 53 9.04 -9.41 2.94
C LEU A 53 8.74 -8.40 4.04
N GLN A 54 9.47 -7.30 4.02
CA GLN A 54 9.20 -6.12 4.85
C GLN A 54 9.71 -4.84 4.16
N PRO A 55 9.27 -3.64 4.58
CA PRO A 55 9.97 -2.41 4.25
C PRO A 55 11.40 -2.42 4.82
N ALA A 56 12.36 -1.88 4.08
CA ALA A 56 13.77 -1.76 4.52
C ALA A 56 13.87 -0.94 5.82
N ASP A 57 13.04 0.08 5.95
CA ASP A 57 12.78 0.82 7.17
C ASP A 57 11.28 0.72 7.52
N PRO A 58 10.90 0.05 8.61
CA PRO A 58 9.49 -0.06 9.01
C PRO A 58 8.81 1.29 9.33
N ALA A 59 9.58 2.31 9.70
CA ALA A 59 9.10 3.67 9.92
C ALA A 59 9.28 4.56 8.67
N GLY A 60 9.85 4.01 7.59
CA GLY A 60 10.09 4.73 6.34
C GLY A 60 8.81 5.09 5.62
N GLY A 61 8.84 6.22 4.93
CA GLY A 61 7.74 6.75 4.13
C GLY A 61 7.66 6.13 2.73
N ALA A 62 6.94 6.85 1.87
CA ALA A 62 6.83 6.52 0.45
C ALA A 62 8.20 6.41 -0.24
N GLY A 63 8.36 5.42 -1.12
CA GLY A 63 9.63 5.13 -1.79
C GLY A 63 10.59 4.26 -0.99
N THR A 64 10.25 3.85 0.24
CA THR A 64 11.06 2.89 0.99
C THR A 64 11.02 1.52 0.32
N ALA A 65 12.18 0.99 -0.03
CA ALA A 65 12.29 -0.31 -0.69
C ALA A 65 11.65 -1.45 0.12
N VAL A 66 11.03 -2.39 -0.56
CA VAL A 66 10.62 -3.67 0.03
C VAL A 66 11.79 -4.64 -0.11
N VAL A 67 12.17 -5.27 1.00
CA VAL A 67 13.31 -6.17 1.10
C VAL A 67 12.91 -7.53 1.66
N GLN A 68 13.73 -8.55 1.41
CA GLN A 68 13.62 -9.81 2.11
C GLN A 68 14.46 -9.79 3.40
N GLN A 69 13.93 -10.43 4.45
CA GLN A 69 14.61 -10.61 5.75
C GLN A 69 14.29 -12.00 6.31
N PRO A 70 15.12 -12.55 7.20
CA PRO A 70 14.72 -13.71 7.97
C PRO A 70 13.36 -13.49 8.64
N CYS A 71 12.48 -14.49 8.58
CA CYS A 71 11.14 -14.36 9.14
C CYS A 71 11.18 -14.17 10.65
N ALA A 72 10.47 -13.16 11.16
CA ALA A 72 10.37 -12.82 12.58
C ALA A 72 8.94 -12.42 12.95
N ALA A 73 8.62 -12.43 14.24
CA ALA A 73 7.30 -12.02 14.74
C ALA A 73 7.23 -10.48 14.89
N VAL A 74 7.35 -9.75 13.78
CA VAL A 74 7.32 -8.28 13.73
C VAL A 74 6.25 -7.78 12.76
N GLN A 75 5.61 -6.66 13.09
CA GLN A 75 4.54 -6.07 12.26
C GLN A 75 5.02 -5.64 10.87
N ALA A 76 6.30 -5.29 10.73
CA ALA A 76 6.89 -4.92 9.45
C ALA A 76 6.83 -6.04 8.40
N GLN A 77 6.74 -7.31 8.84
CA GLN A 77 6.61 -8.47 7.95
C GLN A 77 5.17 -8.91 7.71
N ASN A 78 4.21 -8.17 8.26
CA ASN A 78 2.80 -8.51 8.17
C ASN A 78 2.12 -7.65 7.08
N TRP A 79 1.45 -8.32 6.16
CA TRP A 79 0.80 -7.72 5.00
C TRP A 79 -0.66 -8.14 4.93
N ALA A 80 -1.55 -7.17 4.75
CA ALA A 80 -2.96 -7.44 4.53
C ALA A 80 -3.27 -7.44 3.02
N PRO A 81 -3.77 -8.54 2.46
CA PRO A 81 -4.24 -8.58 1.09
C PRO A 81 -5.60 -7.87 1.00
N LEU A 82 -5.60 -6.65 0.52
CA LEU A 82 -6.81 -5.89 0.25
C LEU A 82 -7.35 -6.29 -1.12
N SER A 83 -8.49 -6.99 -1.14
CA SER A 83 -9.11 -7.42 -2.40
C SER A 83 -9.57 -6.22 -3.22
N ILE A 84 -9.28 -6.25 -4.53
CA ILE A 84 -9.76 -5.27 -5.50
C ILE A 84 -10.87 -5.90 -6.34
N SER A 85 -10.57 -7.02 -7.02
CA SER A 85 -11.52 -7.80 -7.80
C SER A 85 -10.90 -9.15 -8.15
N GLY A 86 -11.69 -10.23 -8.07
CA GLY A 86 -11.21 -11.58 -8.42
C GLY A 86 -9.91 -11.94 -7.68
N THR A 87 -8.83 -12.17 -8.43
CA THR A 87 -7.50 -12.49 -7.90
C THR A 87 -6.57 -11.29 -7.77
N SER A 88 -7.10 -10.07 -7.86
CA SER A 88 -6.33 -8.82 -7.75
C SER A 88 -6.37 -8.28 -6.33
N TYR A 89 -5.19 -7.93 -5.80
CA TYR A 89 -4.99 -7.45 -4.44
C TYR A 89 -4.05 -6.25 -4.41
N ARG A 90 -4.14 -5.47 -3.32
CA ARG A 90 -3.06 -4.61 -2.81
C ARG A 90 -2.56 -5.23 -1.52
N PHE A 91 -1.27 -5.11 -1.24
CA PHE A 91 -0.69 -5.59 0.00
C PHE A 91 -0.36 -4.41 0.91
N LEU A 92 -1.17 -4.23 1.96
CA LEU A 92 -1.00 -3.18 2.97
C LEU A 92 -0.07 -3.68 4.07
N ASN A 93 1.02 -2.97 4.34
CA ASN A 93 1.93 -3.29 5.44
C ASN A 93 1.36 -2.86 6.79
N GLN A 94 1.47 -3.71 7.81
CA GLN A 94 0.91 -3.43 9.14
C GLN A 94 1.69 -2.33 9.88
N ALA A 95 3.00 -2.26 9.73
CA ALA A 95 3.82 -1.29 10.47
C ALA A 95 3.74 0.12 9.87
N SER A 96 3.89 0.23 8.55
CA SER A 96 3.93 1.52 7.87
C SER A 96 2.55 2.07 7.48
N GLY A 97 1.55 1.18 7.30
CA GLY A 97 0.25 1.58 6.74
C GLY A 97 0.31 1.94 5.25
N LEU A 98 1.38 1.59 4.56
CA LEU A 98 1.58 1.83 3.14
C LEU A 98 1.38 0.54 2.33
N CYS A 99 1.10 0.68 1.03
CA CYS A 99 0.93 -0.45 0.12
C CYS A 99 2.23 -0.78 -0.61
N MET A 100 2.44 -2.07 -0.90
CA MET A 100 3.53 -2.50 -1.78
C MET A 100 3.27 -2.01 -3.20
N ASP A 101 4.23 -1.31 -3.77
CA ASP A 101 4.19 -0.64 -5.06
C ASP A 101 5.34 -1.08 -5.97
N VAL A 102 5.20 -0.83 -7.25
CA VAL A 102 6.29 -0.93 -8.23
C VAL A 102 6.83 0.46 -8.49
N ALA A 103 8.08 0.72 -8.13
CA ALA A 103 8.74 2.04 -8.19
C ALA A 103 8.98 2.53 -9.63
N GLY A 104 8.01 2.39 -10.52
CA GLY A 104 8.17 2.83 -11.90
C GLY A 104 7.34 2.05 -12.91
N GLY A 105 7.90 1.89 -14.11
CA GLY A 105 7.22 1.22 -15.22
C GLY A 105 7.38 -0.30 -15.26
N ALA A 106 6.69 -0.96 -16.18
CA ALA A 106 6.73 -2.40 -16.41
C ALA A 106 8.04 -2.82 -17.10
N ALA A 107 9.13 -2.97 -16.34
CA ALA A 107 10.43 -3.43 -16.83
C ALA A 107 11.07 -4.42 -15.86
N SER A 108 11.85 -5.37 -16.37
CA SER A 108 12.65 -6.27 -15.52
C SER A 108 13.69 -5.47 -14.74
N GLY A 109 13.79 -5.72 -13.44
CA GLY A 109 14.70 -5.01 -12.55
C GLY A 109 14.08 -3.76 -11.90
N THR A 110 12.81 -3.42 -12.19
CA THR A 110 12.14 -2.31 -11.49
C THR A 110 11.92 -2.71 -10.02
N PRO A 111 12.41 -1.91 -9.05
CA PRO A 111 12.28 -2.22 -7.64
C PRO A 111 10.82 -2.25 -7.18
N ALA A 112 10.53 -3.04 -6.17
CA ALA A 112 9.35 -2.88 -5.36
C ALA A 112 9.66 -1.98 -4.16
N ASP A 113 8.76 -1.06 -3.87
CA ASP A 113 8.82 -0.17 -2.73
C ASP A 113 7.47 -0.11 -2.00
N GLN A 114 7.29 0.84 -1.13
CA GLN A 114 5.99 1.12 -0.52
C GLN A 114 5.54 2.55 -0.83
N TRP A 115 4.24 2.72 -1.05
CA TRP A 115 3.62 4.02 -1.37
C TRP A 115 2.28 4.17 -0.66
N PRO A 116 1.77 5.41 -0.42
CA PRO A 116 0.41 5.61 0.07
C PRO A 116 -0.59 4.89 -0.81
N CYS A 117 -1.43 4.02 -0.20
CA CYS A 117 -2.38 3.20 -0.93
C CYS A 117 -3.31 4.07 -1.79
N ASN A 118 -3.27 3.84 -3.09
CA ASN A 118 -4.11 4.51 -4.08
C ASN A 118 -4.73 3.46 -5.03
N SER A 119 -5.30 3.84 -6.12
CA SER A 119 -5.96 2.89 -7.03
C SER A 119 -5.21 2.66 -8.33
N ILE A 120 -3.93 3.06 -8.43
CA ILE A 120 -3.13 2.90 -9.63
C ILE A 120 -2.66 1.45 -9.82
N SER A 121 -2.24 1.12 -11.02
CA SER A 121 -1.82 -0.24 -11.39
C SER A 121 -0.53 -0.70 -10.73
N ASN A 122 0.32 0.24 -10.29
CA ASN A 122 1.61 -0.07 -9.64
C ASN A 122 1.46 -0.83 -8.32
N GLU A 123 0.35 -0.60 -7.60
CA GLU A 123 0.03 -1.28 -6.34
C GLU A 123 -0.79 -2.57 -6.53
N ARG A 124 -1.12 -2.91 -7.77
CA ARG A 124 -1.97 -4.07 -8.06
C ARG A 124 -1.14 -5.29 -8.35
N TRP A 125 -1.49 -6.35 -7.62
CA TRP A 125 -0.84 -7.64 -7.69
C TRP A 125 -1.88 -8.72 -7.93
N SER A 126 -1.63 -9.69 -8.78
CA SER A 126 -2.48 -10.85 -8.91
C SER A 126 -1.85 -12.07 -8.26
N TRP A 127 -2.70 -12.76 -7.51
CA TRP A 127 -2.41 -14.04 -6.90
C TRP A 127 -3.51 -15.01 -7.26
N PRO A 128 -3.23 -16.03 -8.07
CA PRO A 128 -4.28 -16.87 -8.66
C PRO A 128 -4.88 -17.90 -7.71
N HIS A 129 -4.42 -18.00 -6.47
CA HIS A 129 -4.81 -19.08 -5.56
C HIS A 129 -5.39 -18.59 -4.24
N SER A 130 -6.34 -19.40 -3.70
CA SER A 130 -6.82 -19.29 -2.33
C SER A 130 -5.73 -19.74 -1.37
N PHE A 131 -5.58 -19.01 -0.27
CA PHE A 131 -4.68 -19.32 0.84
C PHE A 131 -5.08 -20.61 1.57
N PRO A 132 -4.19 -21.35 2.24
CA PRO A 132 -2.72 -21.38 2.18
C PRO A 132 -2.25 -22.61 1.38
N ASP A 133 -0.97 -22.83 1.15
CA ASP A 133 -0.27 -24.14 0.98
C ASP A 133 0.64 -24.33 -0.24
N SER A 134 0.82 -23.34 -1.12
CA SER A 134 1.71 -23.54 -2.26
C SER A 134 2.49 -22.28 -2.62
N PHE A 135 3.69 -22.45 -3.15
CA PHE A 135 4.50 -21.37 -3.68
C PHE A 135 4.05 -21.04 -5.11
N TRP A 136 3.63 -19.79 -5.32
CA TRP A 136 3.11 -19.30 -6.61
C TRP A 136 3.69 -17.92 -6.96
N PRO A 137 3.74 -17.56 -8.23
CA PRO A 137 4.16 -16.23 -8.60
C PRO A 137 3.12 -15.18 -8.19
N ILE A 138 3.56 -14.12 -7.53
CA ILE A 138 2.81 -12.88 -7.37
C ILE A 138 3.08 -12.04 -8.61
N ARG A 139 2.06 -11.77 -9.42
CA ARG A 139 2.22 -11.03 -10.69
C ARG A 139 1.88 -9.57 -10.47
N SER A 140 2.74 -8.69 -10.92
CA SER A 140 2.44 -7.26 -10.98
C SER A 140 1.41 -6.99 -12.08
N GLN A 141 0.54 -6.01 -11.84
CA GLN A 141 -0.39 -5.49 -12.86
C GLN A 141 0.02 -4.07 -13.31
N VAL A 142 1.27 -3.68 -13.08
CA VAL A 142 1.79 -2.38 -13.51
C VAL A 142 1.58 -2.16 -15.00
N ALA A 143 1.10 -1.00 -15.38
CA ALA A 143 0.76 -0.64 -16.76
C ALA A 143 -0.20 -1.66 -17.44
N GLY A 144 -1.05 -2.36 -16.66
CA GLY A 144 -1.98 -3.37 -17.18
C GLY A 144 -1.33 -4.69 -17.63
N SER A 145 -0.03 -4.89 -17.37
CA SER A 145 0.71 -6.10 -17.75
C SER A 145 0.77 -7.09 -16.60
N THR A 146 0.55 -8.37 -16.87
CA THR A 146 0.76 -9.49 -15.93
C THR A 146 1.99 -10.33 -16.28
N SER A 147 2.87 -9.80 -17.13
CA SER A 147 4.08 -10.50 -17.60
C SER A 147 5.25 -10.41 -16.62
N TYR A 148 5.11 -9.62 -15.54
CA TYR A 148 6.15 -9.43 -14.54
C TYR A 148 5.71 -10.03 -13.21
N CYS A 149 6.63 -10.71 -12.56
CA CYS A 149 6.44 -11.34 -11.25
C CYS A 149 7.31 -10.67 -10.21
N LEU A 150 6.84 -10.63 -8.96
CA LEU A 150 7.66 -10.25 -7.82
C LEU A 150 8.81 -11.25 -7.71
N ASP A 151 10.03 -10.74 -7.56
CA ASP A 151 11.26 -11.50 -7.81
C ASP A 151 12.36 -11.12 -6.81
N VAL A 152 13.11 -12.10 -6.36
CA VAL A 152 14.34 -11.89 -5.60
C VAL A 152 15.52 -11.90 -6.58
N PRO A 153 16.23 -10.79 -6.78
CA PRO A 153 17.36 -10.72 -7.69
C PRO A 153 18.37 -11.84 -7.49
N GLY A 154 18.66 -12.58 -8.57
CA GLY A 154 19.63 -13.68 -8.55
C GLY A 154 19.28 -14.85 -7.65
N ALA A 155 18.01 -15.02 -7.23
CA ALA A 155 17.60 -16.02 -6.25
C ALA A 155 18.46 -15.97 -4.96
N SER A 156 18.85 -14.79 -4.53
CA SER A 156 19.74 -14.57 -3.38
C SER A 156 19.06 -14.89 -2.06
N THR A 157 19.82 -15.35 -1.08
CA THR A 157 19.40 -15.52 0.31
C THR A 157 19.86 -14.38 1.23
N GLN A 158 20.43 -13.31 0.65
CA GLN A 158 20.94 -12.20 1.41
C GLN A 158 19.82 -11.43 2.11
N ALA A 159 19.94 -11.28 3.43
CA ALA A 159 19.09 -10.41 4.22
C ALA A 159 19.24 -8.94 3.82
N GLY A 160 18.15 -8.19 3.78
CA GLY A 160 18.14 -6.77 3.38
C GLY A 160 18.18 -6.55 1.86
N LEU A 161 18.21 -7.61 1.05
CA LEU A 161 18.18 -7.44 -0.40
C LEU A 161 16.79 -6.97 -0.85
N GLY A 162 16.77 -5.89 -1.66
CA GLY A 162 15.56 -5.36 -2.29
C GLY A 162 14.96 -6.36 -3.27
N VAL A 163 13.64 -6.49 -3.26
CA VAL A 163 12.91 -7.26 -4.26
C VAL A 163 12.51 -6.36 -5.43
N GLN A 164 12.22 -6.97 -6.56
CA GLN A 164 11.94 -6.30 -7.81
C GLN A 164 10.77 -6.95 -8.54
N ILE A 165 10.32 -6.38 -9.63
CA ILE A 165 9.59 -7.12 -10.65
C ILE A 165 10.57 -7.59 -11.73
N TYR A 166 10.38 -8.80 -12.20
CA TYR A 166 11.16 -9.39 -13.28
C TYR A 166 10.23 -10.19 -14.19
N ARG A 167 10.60 -10.36 -15.47
CA ARG A 167 9.81 -11.20 -16.36
C ARG A 167 9.53 -12.55 -15.73
N CYS A 168 8.26 -12.96 -15.71
CA CYS A 168 7.87 -14.24 -15.12
C CYS A 168 8.60 -15.39 -15.82
N ASN A 169 9.33 -16.20 -15.07
CA ASN A 169 10.18 -17.27 -15.60
C ASN A 169 10.03 -18.59 -14.84
N ASN A 170 9.07 -18.67 -13.89
CA ASN A 170 8.76 -19.84 -13.07
C ASN A 170 9.96 -20.40 -12.27
N THR A 171 10.93 -19.56 -11.92
CA THR A 171 12.03 -19.94 -11.03
C THR A 171 11.63 -19.79 -9.56
N ALA A 172 12.41 -20.40 -8.65
CA ALA A 172 12.21 -20.27 -7.22
C ALA A 172 12.34 -18.81 -6.72
N ALA A 173 13.05 -17.94 -7.44
CA ALA A 173 13.14 -16.51 -7.15
C ALA A 173 11.80 -15.78 -7.22
N GLN A 174 10.78 -16.39 -7.84
CA GLN A 174 9.44 -15.84 -8.04
C GLN A 174 8.35 -16.67 -7.36
N ALA A 175 8.74 -17.65 -6.56
CA ALA A 175 7.82 -18.58 -5.90
C ALA A 175 7.53 -18.10 -4.47
N TRP A 176 6.34 -17.53 -4.26
CA TRP A 176 5.89 -16.92 -3.02
C TRP A 176 4.80 -17.74 -2.36
N ALA A 177 4.85 -17.85 -1.04
CA ALA A 177 3.76 -18.39 -0.24
C ALA A 177 3.23 -17.32 0.71
N ILE A 178 2.00 -17.49 1.17
CA ILE A 178 1.38 -16.64 2.18
C ILE A 178 1.09 -17.49 3.40
N ALA A 179 1.57 -17.06 4.55
CA ALA A 179 1.36 -17.73 5.83
C ALA A 179 0.60 -16.83 6.80
N GLY A 180 -0.37 -17.38 7.48
CA GLY A 180 -1.21 -16.67 8.45
C GLY A 180 -2.65 -17.14 8.41
N PRO A 181 -3.61 -16.39 8.99
CA PRO A 181 -3.40 -15.03 9.51
C PRO A 181 -2.49 -14.99 10.74
N VAL A 182 -1.75 -13.90 10.89
CA VAL A 182 -0.96 -13.60 12.08
C VAL A 182 -1.79 -12.75 13.04
N THR A 183 -1.71 -13.06 14.33
CA THR A 183 -2.41 -12.36 15.43
C THR A 183 -1.55 -11.26 16.02
#